data_83abc60437f0c00f49ad5a22b6863b4a
#
_entry.id   83abc60437f0c00f49ad5a22b6863b4a
#
_cell.length_a   1.000
_cell.length_b   1.000
_cell.length_c   1.000
_cell.angle_alpha   90.00
_cell.angle_beta   90.00
_cell.angle_gamma   90.00
#
_symmetry.space_group_name_H-M   'P 1'
#
loop_
_entity.id
_entity.type
_entity.pdbx_description
1 polymer ?
#
loop_
_entity_poly.entity_id
_entity_poly.type
_entity_poly.pdbx_seq_one_letter_code
_entity_poly.pdbx_strand_id
1 'polypeptide(L)'
;MGVAVVCVDRELTGIITDGDLRRAMEHYRRDFSELLAGDMMTANPVRVDRKARLQEAVDLMTEHSITSLVIADDRRLIGLVHLFDCTV
;
A
#
# COMPACT_ATOMS: atom_id res chain seq x y z
N MET A 1 1.21 -8.54 9.74
CA MET A 1 0.46 -7.46 9.07
C MET A 1 0.61 -7.59 7.57
N GLY A 2 -0.48 -7.71 6.85
CA GLY A 2 -0.46 -7.96 5.43
C GLY A 2 -0.77 -6.73 4.59
N VAL A 3 -0.20 -6.72 3.39
CA VAL A 3 -0.45 -5.69 2.41
C VAL A 3 -0.51 -6.36 1.03
N ALA A 4 -1.47 -5.97 0.22
CA ALA A 4 -1.57 -6.42 -1.16
C ALA A 4 -1.43 -5.22 -2.09
N VAL A 5 -0.71 -5.39 -3.16
CA VAL A 5 -0.52 -4.33 -4.15
C VAL A 5 -1.38 -4.63 -5.37
N VAL A 6 -2.12 -3.64 -5.82
CA VAL A 6 -2.99 -3.77 -6.99
C VAL A 6 -2.30 -3.11 -8.18
N CYS A 7 -2.10 -3.89 -9.23
CA CYS A 7 -1.45 -3.41 -10.46
C CYS A 7 -2.32 -3.74 -11.67
N VAL A 8 -2.23 -2.90 -12.69
CA VAL A 8 -2.81 -3.15 -14.01
C VAL A 8 -1.67 -3.01 -15.01
N ASP A 9 -1.40 -4.07 -15.77
CA ASP A 9 -0.29 -4.10 -16.73
C ASP A 9 1.04 -3.70 -16.12
N ARG A 10 1.31 -4.20 -14.90
CA ARG A 10 2.51 -3.92 -14.11
C ARG A 10 2.62 -2.49 -13.59
N GLU A 11 1.62 -1.65 -13.85
CA GLU A 11 1.57 -0.32 -13.29
C GLU A 11 0.84 -0.33 -11.95
N LEU A 12 1.40 0.39 -10.99
CA LEU A 12 0.81 0.53 -9.67
C LEU A 12 -0.51 1.29 -9.75
N THR A 13 -1.58 0.69 -9.23
CA THR A 13 -2.90 1.29 -9.19
C THR A 13 -3.34 1.62 -7.77
N GLY A 14 -3.07 0.73 -6.84
CA GLY A 14 -3.47 0.94 -5.46
C GLY A 14 -2.86 -0.09 -4.52
N ILE A 15 -3.22 0.01 -3.26
CA ILE A 15 -2.82 -0.95 -2.25
C ILE A 15 -4.00 -1.31 -1.35
N ILE A 16 -3.99 -2.51 -0.81
CA ILE A 16 -4.98 -2.98 0.16
C ILE A 16 -4.23 -3.36 1.42
N THR A 17 -4.56 -2.69 2.51
CA THR A 17 -3.98 -2.97 3.82
C THR A 17 -4.97 -3.70 4.70
N ASP A 18 -4.52 -4.16 5.87
CA ASP A 18 -5.41 -4.76 6.87
C ASP A 18 -6.53 -3.80 7.27
N GLY A 19 -6.20 -2.50 7.35
CA GLY A 19 -7.19 -1.47 7.65
C GLY A 19 -8.25 -1.34 6.57
N ASP A 20 -7.83 -1.39 5.30
CA ASP A 20 -8.76 -1.36 4.15
C ASP A 20 -9.70 -2.56 4.20
N LEU A 21 -9.14 -3.74 4.47
CA LEU A 21 -9.91 -4.97 4.56
C LEU A 21 -10.94 -4.91 5.67
N ARG A 22 -10.52 -4.46 6.85
CA ARG A 22 -11.42 -4.33 8.00
C ARG A 22 -12.56 -3.35 7.71
N ARG A 23 -12.27 -2.19 7.13
CA ARG A 23 -13.28 -1.21 6.77
C ARG A 23 -14.26 -1.77 5.74
N ALA A 24 -13.77 -2.53 4.76
CA ALA A 24 -14.62 -3.17 3.77
C ALA A 24 -15.55 -4.20 4.41
N MET A 25 -15.03 -5.01 5.33
CA MET A 25 -15.85 -6.00 6.04
C MET A 25 -16.95 -5.34 6.88
N GLU A 26 -16.65 -4.23 7.54
CA GLU A 26 -17.62 -3.49 8.36
C GLU A 26 -18.67 -2.79 7.50
N HIS A 27 -18.27 -2.24 6.37
CA HIS A 27 -19.15 -1.44 5.51
C HIS A 27 -20.06 -2.32 4.65
N TYR A 28 -19.52 -3.38 4.05
CA TYR A 28 -20.27 -4.19 3.09
C TYR A 28 -20.89 -5.44 3.69
N ARG A 29 -20.42 -5.89 4.82
CA ARG A 29 -20.98 -7.06 5.53
C ARG A 29 -21.21 -8.28 4.65
N ARG A 30 -22.48 -8.53 4.25
CA ARG A 30 -22.86 -9.72 3.47
C ARG A 30 -22.32 -9.70 2.06
N ASP A 31 -22.15 -8.51 1.49
CA ASP A 31 -21.71 -8.35 0.11
C ASP A 31 -20.18 -8.32 -0.01
N PHE A 32 -19.46 -8.44 1.10
CA PHE A 32 -18.02 -8.36 1.14
C PHE A 32 -17.35 -9.32 0.15
N SER A 33 -17.85 -10.55 0.05
CA SER A 33 -17.24 -11.58 -0.81
C SER A 33 -17.37 -11.27 -2.31
N GLU A 34 -18.23 -10.34 -2.69
CA GLU A 34 -18.43 -9.97 -4.08
C GLU A 34 -17.63 -8.73 -4.47
N LEU A 35 -16.90 -8.14 -3.54
CA LEU A 35 -16.10 -6.95 -3.82
C LEU A 35 -14.89 -7.28 -4.68
N LEU A 36 -14.57 -6.37 -5.59
CA LEU A 36 -13.34 -6.44 -6.36
C LEU A 36 -12.22 -5.74 -5.60
N ALA A 37 -10.98 -6.11 -5.90
CA ALA A 37 -9.82 -5.46 -5.30
C ALA A 37 -9.86 -3.93 -5.49
N GLY A 38 -10.28 -3.48 -6.66
CA GLY A 38 -10.41 -2.05 -6.95
C GLY A 38 -11.41 -1.32 -6.05
N ASP A 39 -12.41 -2.04 -5.52
CA ASP A 39 -13.40 -1.45 -4.63
C ASP A 39 -12.84 -1.20 -3.23
N MET A 40 -11.87 -1.99 -2.82
CA MET A 40 -11.29 -1.93 -1.48
C MET A 40 -9.98 -1.15 -1.41
N MET A 41 -9.27 -1.06 -2.52
CA MET A 41 -7.93 -0.49 -2.53
C MET A 41 -7.92 1.00 -2.20
N THR A 42 -6.81 1.44 -1.62
CA THR A 42 -6.47 2.85 -1.56
C THR A 42 -5.74 3.19 -2.85
N ALA A 43 -6.33 4.05 -3.67
CA ALA A 43 -5.74 4.44 -4.95
C ALA A 43 -4.59 5.42 -4.74
N ASN A 44 -3.64 5.42 -5.67
CA ASN A 44 -2.48 6.31 -5.65
C ASN A 44 -1.76 6.26 -4.30
N PRO A 45 -1.26 5.08 -3.90
CA PRO A 45 -0.60 4.95 -2.61
C PRO A 45 0.66 5.82 -2.53
N VAL A 46 1.01 6.21 -1.31
CA VAL A 46 2.27 6.92 -1.06
C VAL A 46 3.41 6.01 -1.50
N ARG A 47 4.33 6.57 -2.27
CA ARG A 47 5.43 5.80 -2.85
C ARG A 47 6.72 6.58 -2.83
N VAL A 48 7.81 5.84 -2.99
CA VAL A 48 9.16 6.39 -3.02
C VAL A 48 9.93 5.74 -4.16
N ASP A 49 10.89 6.45 -4.72
CA ASP A 49 11.77 5.92 -5.75
C ASP A 49 12.76 4.92 -5.13
N ARG A 50 13.17 3.93 -5.91
CA ARG A 50 14.14 2.92 -5.45
C ARG A 50 15.47 3.50 -4.99
N LYS A 51 15.82 4.69 -5.45
CA LYS A 51 17.06 5.37 -5.09
C LYS A 51 16.90 6.30 -3.89
N ALA A 52 15.69 6.40 -3.33
CA ALA A 52 15.46 7.20 -2.15
C ALA A 52 16.22 6.63 -0.95
N ARG A 53 16.63 7.52 -0.07
CA ARG A 53 17.30 7.08 1.16
C ARG A 53 16.31 6.49 2.13
N LEU A 54 16.77 5.57 2.94
CA LEU A 54 15.93 4.95 3.97
C LEU A 54 15.26 5.98 4.87
N GLN A 55 15.98 7.05 5.22
CA GLN A 55 15.40 8.10 6.05
C GLN A 55 14.21 8.79 5.40
N GLU A 56 14.24 8.98 4.07
CA GLU A 56 13.10 9.54 3.35
C GLU A 56 11.88 8.62 3.45
N ALA A 57 12.11 7.30 3.34
CA ALA A 57 11.03 6.33 3.46
C ALA A 57 10.40 6.37 4.85
N VAL A 58 11.24 6.42 5.90
CA VAL A 58 10.76 6.52 7.29
C VAL A 58 9.98 7.81 7.50
N ASP A 59 10.49 8.93 7.01
CA ASP A 59 9.83 10.22 7.14
C ASP A 59 8.46 10.23 6.47
N LEU A 60 8.35 9.64 5.28
CA LEU A 60 7.08 9.54 4.57
C LEU A 60 6.08 8.66 5.33
N MET A 61 6.52 7.54 5.86
CA MET A 61 5.66 6.67 6.64
C MET A 61 5.18 7.37 7.92
N THR A 62 6.02 8.12 8.56
CA THR A 62 5.68 8.89 9.76
C THR A 62 4.70 10.01 9.43
N GLU A 63 5.00 10.78 8.38
CA GLU A 63 4.18 11.90 7.95
C GLU A 63 2.76 11.47 7.59
N HIS A 64 2.62 10.34 6.89
CA HIS A 64 1.33 9.84 6.46
C HIS A 64 0.69 8.84 7.42
N SER A 65 1.35 8.56 8.56
CA SER A 65 0.87 7.60 9.55
C SER A 65 0.60 6.21 8.95
N ILE A 66 1.52 5.77 8.11
CA ILE A 66 1.44 4.46 7.46
C ILE A 66 2.64 3.60 7.87
N THR A 67 2.50 2.29 7.78
CA THR A 67 3.54 1.34 8.16
C THR A 67 4.14 0.59 6.97
N SER A 68 3.58 0.82 5.78
CA SER A 68 4.07 0.20 4.54
C SER A 68 4.15 1.27 3.47
N LEU A 69 5.19 1.20 2.66
CA LEU A 69 5.46 2.18 1.62
C LEU A 69 5.80 1.45 0.33
N VAL A 70 5.19 1.89 -0.76
CA VAL A 70 5.46 1.32 -2.07
C VAL A 70 6.75 1.89 -2.63
N ILE A 71 7.59 1.02 -3.16
CA ILE A 71 8.77 1.42 -3.91
C ILE A 71 8.43 1.25 -5.39
N ALA A 72 8.47 2.33 -6.14
CA ALA A 72 8.11 2.33 -7.55
C ALA A 72 9.11 3.12 -8.36
N ASP A 73 9.33 2.67 -9.60
CA ASP A 73 10.11 3.37 -10.58
C ASP A 73 9.08 3.97 -11.55
N ASP A 74 8.83 5.27 -11.41
CA ASP A 74 7.72 5.94 -12.05
C ASP A 74 6.40 5.29 -11.60
N ARG A 75 5.67 4.60 -12.46
CA ARG A 75 4.44 3.88 -12.09
C ARG A 75 4.66 2.38 -11.92
N ARG A 76 5.85 1.93 -12.21
CA ARG A 76 6.17 0.51 -12.17
C ARG A 76 6.52 0.07 -10.77
N LEU A 77 5.80 -0.91 -10.26
CA LEU A 77 6.07 -1.48 -8.94
C LEU A 77 7.44 -2.16 -8.93
N ILE A 78 8.27 -1.79 -7.97
CA ILE A 78 9.56 -2.43 -7.71
C ILE A 78 9.47 -3.29 -6.46
N GLY A 79 8.84 -2.80 -5.40
CA GLY A 79 8.75 -3.53 -4.16
C GLY A 79 7.98 -2.80 -3.09
N LEU A 80 8.08 -3.30 -1.88
CA LEU A 80 7.46 -2.73 -0.69
C LEU A 80 8.51 -2.65 0.41
N VAL A 81 8.40 -1.63 1.23
CA VAL A 81 9.14 -1.54 2.48
C VAL A 81 8.14 -1.40 3.63
N HIS A 82 8.38 -2.13 4.69
CA HIS A 82 7.58 -2.08 5.89
C HIS A 82 8.36 -1.34 6.98
N LEU A 83 7.66 -0.62 7.86
CA LEU A 83 8.31 0.16 8.91
C LEU A 83 9.29 -0.69 9.73
N PHE A 84 8.93 -1.91 10.05
CA PHE A 84 9.78 -2.81 10.84
C PHE A 84 11.04 -3.25 10.10
N ASP A 85 11.06 -3.17 8.77
CA ASP A 85 12.27 -3.45 7.99
C ASP A 85 13.29 -2.33 8.10
N CYS A 86 12.85 -1.17 8.56
CA CYS A 86 13.67 0.03 8.69
C CYS A 86 14.27 0.19 10.08
N THR A 87 13.89 -0.64 11.03
CA THR A 87 14.42 -0.60 12.40
C THR A 87 15.60 -1.53 12.51
N VAL A 88 16.64 -1.06 13.10
CA VAL A 88 17.90 -1.83 13.26
C VAL A 88 18.14 -2.12 14.73
#